data_7f5c373379fa994f27cc7fcd6ae48db9
#
_entry.id   7f5c373379fa994f27cc7fcd6ae48db9
#
_cell.length_a   1.000
_cell.length_b   1.000
_cell.length_c   1.000
_cell.angle_alpha   90.00
_cell.angle_beta   90.00
_cell.angle_gamma   90.00
#
_symmetry.space_group_name_H-M   'P 1'
#
loop_
_entity.id
_entity.type
_entity.pdbx_description
1 polymer ?
#
loop_
_entity_poly.entity_id
_entity_poly.type
_entity_poly.pdbx_seq_one_letter_code
_entity_poly.pdbx_strand_id
1 'polypeptide(L)'
;VNNVETLANIPIILTKGADWFATIGTERSKGTKVFALAGKINNVGLIEVPMGTTLREVIYEIGGGIKGGKKFKAVQTGGPSGGCLTEKHLDTPIDFDNLLSAGSMMGSGGMIVMDEDDCMVSVARFYLDFTVEESCGKCTPCRIGNKRLLELLNKITEGKGTEKDLDTLATLGQVIKDTALCGLGQTSPNPVLSTLDNFYDEYMEHVRDKTCRS
;
A
#
# COMPACT_ATOMS: atom_id res chain seq x y z
N VAL A 1 1.21 3.83 -23.55
CA VAL A 1 1.42 4.56 -22.29
C VAL A 1 2.65 3.97 -21.61
N ASN A 2 3.56 4.83 -21.14
CA ASN A 2 4.78 4.43 -20.43
C ASN A 2 4.96 5.32 -19.20
N ASN A 3 5.63 4.78 -18.16
CA ASN A 3 6.03 5.54 -17.00
C ASN A 3 7.26 6.41 -17.31
N VAL A 4 7.34 7.60 -16.71
CA VAL A 4 8.47 8.52 -16.92
C VAL A 4 9.80 7.93 -16.47
N GLU A 5 9.82 7.14 -15.40
CA GLU A 5 11.02 6.44 -14.93
C GLU A 5 11.51 5.40 -15.95
N THR A 6 10.59 4.66 -16.60
CA THR A 6 10.91 3.77 -17.72
C THR A 6 11.59 4.54 -18.86
N LEU A 7 11.02 5.69 -19.24
CA LEU A 7 11.60 6.52 -20.31
C LEU A 7 12.96 7.10 -19.92
N ALA A 8 13.15 7.49 -18.66
CA ALA A 8 14.42 8.02 -18.15
C ALA A 8 15.56 6.98 -18.17
N ASN A 9 15.24 5.70 -18.04
CA ASN A 9 16.23 4.62 -18.12
C ASN A 9 16.72 4.34 -19.55
N ILE A 10 15.94 4.67 -20.59
CA ILE A 10 16.30 4.36 -21.98
C ILE A 10 17.66 4.94 -22.40
N PRO A 11 17.95 6.25 -22.19
CA PRO A 11 19.25 6.82 -22.57
C PRO A 11 20.43 6.16 -21.86
N ILE A 12 20.25 5.77 -20.60
CA ILE A 12 21.26 5.12 -19.78
C ILE A 12 21.56 3.71 -20.34
N ILE A 13 20.50 2.95 -20.65
CA ILE A 13 20.62 1.60 -21.22
C ILE A 13 21.30 1.65 -22.58
N LEU A 14 20.93 2.61 -23.44
CA LEU A 14 21.54 2.77 -24.77
C LEU A 14 23.02 3.15 -24.68
N THR A 15 23.40 3.92 -23.65
CA THR A 15 24.79 4.37 -23.45
C THR A 15 25.68 3.29 -22.82
N LYS A 16 25.16 2.60 -21.78
CA LYS A 16 25.94 1.63 -20.99
C LYS A 16 25.77 0.19 -21.45
N GLY A 17 24.76 -0.10 -22.24
CA GLY A 17 24.44 -1.42 -22.77
C GLY A 17 23.39 -2.17 -21.91
N ALA A 18 22.67 -3.06 -22.57
CA ALA A 18 21.64 -3.89 -21.95
C ALA A 18 22.22 -4.86 -20.92
N ASP A 19 23.38 -5.45 -21.21
CA ASP A 19 24.03 -6.40 -20.31
C ASP A 19 24.40 -5.74 -18.97
N TRP A 20 24.91 -4.49 -19.03
CA TRP A 20 25.18 -3.72 -17.82
C TRP A 20 23.91 -3.51 -16.99
N PHE A 21 22.81 -3.08 -17.62
CA PHE A 21 21.53 -2.88 -16.92
C PHE A 21 21.02 -4.19 -16.30
N ALA A 22 21.20 -5.31 -16.98
CA ALA A 22 20.78 -6.63 -16.51
C ALA A 22 21.57 -7.13 -15.29
N THR A 23 22.74 -6.54 -14.98
CA THR A 23 23.50 -6.87 -13.75
C THR A 23 22.90 -6.27 -12.46
N ILE A 24 21.99 -5.30 -12.59
CA ILE A 24 21.38 -4.61 -11.45
C ILE A 24 19.98 -5.19 -11.22
N GLY A 25 19.62 -5.40 -9.97
CA GLY A 25 18.30 -5.89 -9.58
C GLY A 25 18.21 -7.41 -9.41
N THR A 26 16.97 -7.93 -9.41
CA THR A 26 16.69 -9.36 -9.27
C THR A 26 16.66 -10.07 -10.63
N GLU A 27 16.45 -11.38 -10.62
CA GLU A 27 16.36 -12.15 -11.87
C GLU A 27 15.27 -11.64 -12.81
N ARG A 28 14.10 -11.30 -12.26
CA ARG A 28 12.91 -10.89 -13.02
C ARG A 28 12.62 -9.39 -13.00
N SER A 29 13.20 -8.64 -12.06
CA SER A 29 13.06 -7.19 -11.95
C SER A 29 14.42 -6.54 -12.04
N LYS A 30 14.78 -6.04 -13.24
CA LYS A 30 16.08 -5.45 -13.54
C LYS A 30 16.10 -3.95 -13.26
N GLY A 31 17.30 -3.45 -12.96
CA GLY A 31 17.57 -2.03 -12.76
C GLY A 31 17.29 -1.55 -11.34
N THR A 32 17.06 -0.26 -11.23
CA THR A 32 16.78 0.46 -9.99
C THR A 32 15.32 0.90 -9.95
N LYS A 33 14.87 1.32 -8.76
CA LYS A 33 13.55 1.93 -8.56
C LYS A 33 13.67 3.16 -7.68
N VAL A 34 13.02 4.23 -8.11
CA VAL A 34 12.88 5.44 -7.29
C VAL A 34 11.64 5.30 -6.41
N PHE A 35 11.82 5.54 -5.10
CA PHE A 35 10.73 5.59 -4.13
C PHE A 35 10.60 6.99 -3.53
N ALA A 36 9.34 7.43 -3.38
CA ALA A 36 8.98 8.56 -2.56
C ALA A 36 8.71 8.04 -1.14
N LEU A 37 9.72 8.17 -0.29
CA LEU A 37 9.68 7.74 1.10
C LEU A 37 9.08 8.84 1.96
N ALA A 38 7.99 8.54 2.67
CA ALA A 38 7.22 9.51 3.45
C ALA A 38 6.60 8.85 4.71
N GLY A 39 5.90 9.65 5.50
CA GLY A 39 5.21 9.20 6.71
C GLY A 39 6.04 9.37 7.98
N LYS A 40 5.96 8.40 8.88
CA LYS A 40 6.56 8.42 10.22
C LYS A 40 8.01 7.92 10.24
N ILE A 41 8.83 8.41 9.32
CA ILE A 41 10.22 8.02 9.13
C ILE A 41 11.15 9.24 9.29
N ASN A 42 12.39 9.03 9.73
CA ASN A 42 13.31 10.13 9.99
C ASN A 42 13.74 10.87 8.71
N ASN A 43 14.13 10.14 7.67
CA ASN A 43 14.60 10.71 6.41
C ASN A 43 13.48 10.58 5.35
N VAL A 44 12.76 11.67 5.13
CA VAL A 44 11.71 11.78 4.10
C VAL A 44 12.32 12.31 2.81
N GLY A 45 11.96 11.74 1.67
CA GLY A 45 12.44 12.22 0.37
C GLY A 45 12.39 11.16 -0.73
N LEU A 46 13.05 11.46 -1.84
CA LEU A 46 13.24 10.51 -2.92
C LEU A 46 14.50 9.69 -2.69
N ILE A 47 14.38 8.39 -2.85
CA ILE A 47 15.48 7.45 -2.79
C ILE A 47 15.50 6.60 -4.06
N GLU A 48 16.67 6.24 -4.54
CA GLU A 48 16.84 5.27 -5.63
C GLU A 48 17.61 4.07 -5.10
N VAL A 49 17.05 2.89 -5.27
CA VAL A 49 17.65 1.63 -4.82
C VAL A 49 17.60 0.57 -5.91
N PRO A 50 18.55 -0.38 -5.95
CA PRO A 50 18.45 -1.56 -6.79
C PRO A 50 17.16 -2.34 -6.48
N MET A 51 16.54 -2.89 -7.51
CA MET A 51 15.48 -3.89 -7.32
C MET A 51 16.01 -5.04 -6.49
N GLY A 52 15.24 -5.49 -5.48
CA GLY A 52 15.66 -6.54 -4.54
C GLY A 52 16.24 -6.02 -3.22
N THR A 53 16.45 -4.71 -3.07
CA THR A 53 16.71 -4.10 -1.75
C THR A 53 15.54 -4.42 -0.82
N THR A 54 15.79 -4.77 0.44
CA THR A 54 14.73 -5.14 1.37
C THR A 54 14.00 -3.93 1.93
N LEU A 55 12.74 -4.12 2.36
CA LEU A 55 12.01 -3.08 3.09
C LEU A 55 12.75 -2.64 4.36
N ARG A 56 13.45 -3.57 5.03
CA ARG A 56 14.25 -3.29 6.22
C ARG A 56 15.37 -2.30 5.92
N GLU A 57 16.16 -2.56 4.89
CA GLU A 57 17.24 -1.66 4.45
C GLU A 57 16.71 -0.27 4.11
N VAL A 58 15.60 -0.20 3.37
CA VAL A 58 14.97 1.09 3.02
C VAL A 58 14.48 1.83 4.25
N ILE A 59 13.78 1.18 5.17
CA ILE A 59 13.17 1.85 6.33
C ILE A 59 14.22 2.23 7.37
N TYR A 60 15.13 1.32 7.71
CA TYR A 60 16.04 1.54 8.85
C TYR A 60 17.40 2.12 8.46
N GLU A 61 18.00 1.65 7.35
CA GLU A 61 19.33 2.12 6.95
C GLU A 61 19.25 3.44 6.16
N ILE A 62 18.40 3.51 5.14
CA ILE A 62 18.26 4.70 4.29
C ILE A 62 17.33 5.72 4.96
N GLY A 63 16.17 5.26 5.41
CA GLY A 63 15.14 6.07 6.06
C GLY A 63 15.48 6.49 7.49
N GLY A 64 16.52 5.90 8.08
CA GLY A 64 16.99 6.24 9.44
C GLY A 64 16.06 5.78 10.55
N GLY A 65 15.15 4.85 10.27
CA GLY A 65 14.19 4.30 11.24
C GLY A 65 12.99 5.21 11.52
N ILE A 66 12.18 4.79 12.48
CA ILE A 66 10.92 5.43 12.79
C ILE A 66 11.15 6.73 13.59
N LYS A 67 10.42 7.77 13.22
CA LYS A 67 10.53 9.09 13.83
C LYS A 67 10.23 9.04 15.33
N GLY A 68 11.07 9.71 16.11
CA GLY A 68 10.91 9.78 17.57
C GLY A 68 11.22 8.49 18.32
N GLY A 69 11.87 7.50 17.68
CA GLY A 69 12.21 6.21 18.30
C GLY A 69 11.00 5.30 18.56
N LYS A 70 9.87 5.58 17.95
CA LYS A 70 8.66 4.74 18.03
C LYS A 70 8.84 3.43 17.29
N LYS A 71 7.91 2.50 17.50
CA LYS A 71 7.93 1.21 16.82
C LYS A 71 7.33 1.32 15.42
N PHE A 72 7.94 0.59 14.49
CA PHE A 72 7.36 0.37 13.16
C PHE A 72 6.05 -0.40 13.28
N LYS A 73 5.04 0.03 12.56
CA LYS A 73 3.76 -0.65 12.49
C LYS A 73 3.50 -1.26 11.12
N ALA A 74 3.56 -0.42 10.10
CA ALA A 74 3.33 -0.86 8.73
C ALA A 74 3.97 0.11 7.73
N VAL A 75 4.08 -0.35 6.49
CA VAL A 75 4.39 0.47 5.33
C VAL A 75 3.39 0.21 4.22
N GLN A 76 2.79 1.26 3.68
CA GLN A 76 1.97 1.20 2.49
C GLN A 76 2.86 1.37 1.27
N THR A 77 2.87 0.41 0.36
CA THR A 77 3.53 0.50 -0.95
C THR A 77 2.50 0.53 -2.06
N GLY A 78 2.86 1.08 -3.23
CA GLY A 78 1.95 1.13 -4.37
C GLY A 78 0.82 2.18 -4.29
N GLY A 79 0.88 3.09 -3.30
CA GLY A 79 -0.13 4.11 -3.08
C GLY A 79 -1.51 3.53 -2.75
N PRO A 80 -2.63 4.18 -3.19
CA PRO A 80 -3.99 3.73 -2.89
C PRO A 80 -4.36 2.36 -3.47
N SER A 81 -3.57 1.88 -4.41
CA SER A 81 -3.80 0.59 -5.09
C SER A 81 -3.04 -0.58 -4.46
N GLY A 82 -2.07 -0.29 -3.59
CA GLY A 82 -1.25 -1.29 -2.92
C GLY A 82 -1.84 -1.76 -1.59
N GLY A 83 -1.04 -2.49 -0.83
CA GLY A 83 -1.41 -3.02 0.47
C GLY A 83 -0.47 -2.56 1.58
N CYS A 84 -0.91 -2.72 2.82
CA CYS A 84 -0.11 -2.49 4.00
C CYS A 84 0.73 -3.72 4.34
N LEU A 85 2.04 -3.55 4.38
CA LEU A 85 3.03 -4.55 4.77
C LEU A 85 3.47 -4.30 6.21
N THR A 86 3.54 -5.36 7.01
CA THR A 86 3.84 -5.32 8.44
C THR A 86 5.26 -5.81 8.74
N GLU A 87 5.62 -5.89 10.00
CA GLU A 87 6.96 -6.33 10.46
C GLU A 87 7.38 -7.67 9.86
N LYS A 88 6.45 -8.62 9.67
CA LYS A 88 6.73 -9.92 9.05
C LYS A 88 7.25 -9.83 7.60
N HIS A 89 7.07 -8.66 6.95
CA HIS A 89 7.48 -8.44 5.58
C HIS A 89 8.76 -7.59 5.45
N LEU A 90 9.39 -7.17 6.55
CA LEU A 90 10.55 -6.28 6.51
C LEU A 90 11.71 -6.84 5.67
N ASP A 91 11.88 -8.14 5.66
CA ASP A 91 12.95 -8.81 4.89
C ASP A 91 12.51 -9.20 3.47
N THR A 92 11.33 -8.76 3.04
CA THR A 92 10.86 -8.95 1.66
C THR A 92 11.67 -8.07 0.70
N PRO A 93 12.28 -8.68 -0.33
CA PRO A 93 12.93 -7.91 -1.41
C PRO A 93 11.89 -7.04 -2.14
N ILE A 94 12.24 -5.79 -2.38
CA ILE A 94 11.37 -4.87 -3.12
C ILE A 94 11.54 -5.13 -4.62
N ASP A 95 10.69 -5.95 -5.18
CA ASP A 95 10.53 -6.16 -6.60
C ASP A 95 9.05 -6.42 -6.94
N PHE A 96 8.73 -6.55 -8.23
CA PHE A 96 7.34 -6.67 -8.65
C PHE A 96 6.67 -7.95 -8.14
N ASP A 97 7.38 -9.08 -8.20
CA ASP A 97 6.81 -10.39 -7.85
C ASP A 97 6.69 -10.56 -6.33
N ASN A 98 7.73 -10.18 -5.58
CA ASN A 98 7.73 -10.32 -4.13
C ASN A 98 6.70 -9.41 -3.46
N LEU A 99 6.59 -8.14 -3.90
CA LEU A 99 5.55 -7.24 -3.37
C LEU A 99 4.13 -7.72 -3.68
N LEU A 100 3.92 -8.27 -4.90
CA LEU A 100 2.63 -8.85 -5.26
C LEU A 100 2.30 -10.06 -4.40
N SER A 101 3.26 -10.95 -4.17
CA SER A 101 3.11 -12.13 -3.32
C SER A 101 2.86 -11.78 -1.85
N ALA A 102 3.39 -10.65 -1.39
CA ALA A 102 3.15 -10.11 -0.05
C ALA A 102 1.80 -9.38 0.10
N GLY A 103 0.96 -9.35 -0.94
CA GLY A 103 -0.36 -8.70 -0.93
C GLY A 103 -0.32 -7.18 -1.17
N SER A 104 0.78 -6.67 -1.72
CA SER A 104 0.91 -5.26 -2.10
C SER A 104 1.30 -5.10 -3.56
N MET A 105 1.89 -3.99 -3.95
CA MET A 105 2.40 -3.75 -5.29
C MET A 105 3.48 -2.65 -5.30
N MET A 106 4.26 -2.61 -6.39
CA MET A 106 5.27 -1.58 -6.60
C MET A 106 4.64 -0.20 -6.86
N GLY A 107 3.61 -0.14 -7.68
CA GLY A 107 3.01 1.11 -8.14
C GLY A 107 4.04 2.05 -8.77
N SER A 108 3.88 3.35 -8.53
CA SER A 108 4.82 4.39 -8.97
C SER A 108 5.98 4.65 -7.99
N GLY A 109 6.10 3.85 -6.93
CA GLY A 109 7.16 3.99 -5.93
C GLY A 109 6.76 4.81 -4.70
N GLY A 110 5.48 5.02 -4.44
CA GLY A 110 5.03 5.59 -3.17
C GLY A 110 5.27 4.60 -2.03
N MET A 111 5.91 5.08 -0.95
CA MET A 111 6.19 4.30 0.25
C MET A 111 5.90 5.16 1.48
N ILE A 112 4.82 4.84 2.20
CA ILE A 112 4.37 5.61 3.37
C ILE A 112 4.49 4.75 4.61
N VAL A 113 5.39 5.15 5.50
CA VAL A 113 5.70 4.44 6.74
C VAL A 113 4.81 4.92 7.88
N MET A 114 4.28 4.00 8.67
CA MET A 114 3.39 4.22 9.80
C MET A 114 4.02 3.71 11.09
N ASP A 115 3.78 4.42 12.19
CA ASP A 115 4.23 4.04 13.53
C ASP A 115 3.09 3.43 14.38
N GLU A 116 3.41 3.07 15.60
CA GLU A 116 2.48 2.43 16.54
C GLU A 116 1.25 3.29 16.90
N ASP A 117 1.29 4.60 16.69
CA ASP A 117 0.17 5.50 16.99
C ASP A 117 -0.82 5.65 15.81
N ASP A 118 -0.47 5.15 14.61
CA ASP A 118 -1.37 5.26 13.46
C ASP A 118 -2.52 4.25 13.56
N CYS A 119 -3.76 4.71 13.40
CA CYS A 119 -4.93 3.83 13.32
C CYS A 119 -5.08 3.25 11.92
N MET A 120 -4.97 1.92 11.79
CA MET A 120 -5.01 1.26 10.50
C MET A 120 -6.40 1.28 9.85
N VAL A 121 -7.47 1.41 10.63
CA VAL A 121 -8.84 1.61 10.12
C VAL A 121 -8.96 2.99 9.46
N SER A 122 -8.40 4.02 10.09
CA SER A 122 -8.36 5.38 9.54
C SER A 122 -7.48 5.47 8.29
N VAL A 123 -6.36 4.74 8.25
CA VAL A 123 -5.49 4.63 7.07
C VAL A 123 -6.24 3.99 5.89
N ALA A 124 -6.92 2.87 6.11
CA ALA A 124 -7.75 2.22 5.09
C ALA A 124 -8.84 3.16 4.56
N ARG A 125 -9.51 3.87 5.46
CA ARG A 125 -10.55 4.86 5.12
C ARG A 125 -9.97 5.98 4.23
N PHE A 126 -8.83 6.52 4.58
CA PHE A 126 -8.17 7.59 3.82
C PHE A 126 -7.87 7.18 2.37
N TYR A 127 -7.28 5.99 2.17
CA TYR A 127 -6.98 5.51 0.81
C TYR A 127 -8.23 5.19 0.00
N LEU A 128 -9.26 4.66 0.67
CA LEU A 128 -10.51 4.34 -0.02
C LEU A 128 -11.28 5.61 -0.41
N ASP A 129 -11.27 6.64 0.44
CA ASP A 129 -11.88 7.94 0.18
C ASP A 129 -11.29 8.56 -1.09
N PHE A 130 -9.95 8.62 -1.17
CA PHE A 130 -9.25 9.04 -2.38
C PHE A 130 -9.70 8.23 -3.62
N THR A 131 -9.83 6.90 -3.49
CA THR A 131 -10.23 6.06 -4.63
C THR A 131 -11.69 6.30 -5.04
N VAL A 132 -12.56 6.63 -4.10
CA VAL A 132 -13.96 7.01 -4.39
C VAL A 132 -14.00 8.31 -5.21
N GLU A 133 -13.17 9.30 -4.85
CA GLU A 133 -13.07 10.57 -5.58
C GLU A 133 -12.51 10.40 -6.99
N GLU A 134 -11.50 9.55 -7.16
CA GLU A 134 -10.84 9.27 -8.43
C GLU A 134 -11.63 8.29 -9.34
N SER A 135 -12.74 7.74 -8.88
CA SER A 135 -13.54 6.81 -9.66
C SER A 135 -14.18 7.50 -10.88
N CYS A 136 -13.95 6.97 -12.08
CA CYS A 136 -14.60 7.47 -13.30
C CYS A 136 -16.12 7.24 -13.33
N GLY A 137 -16.68 6.47 -12.38
CA GLY A 137 -18.10 6.20 -12.26
C GLY A 137 -18.70 5.22 -13.28
N LYS A 138 -17.89 4.58 -14.14
CA LYS A 138 -18.39 3.75 -15.24
C LYS A 138 -19.00 2.42 -14.78
N CYS A 139 -18.27 1.64 -13.99
CA CYS A 139 -18.73 0.31 -13.56
C CYS A 139 -19.32 0.32 -12.15
N THR A 140 -20.39 -0.44 -11.94
CA THR A 140 -21.11 -0.50 -10.67
C THR A 140 -20.25 -0.97 -9.49
N PRO A 141 -19.39 -2.00 -9.62
CA PRO A 141 -18.57 -2.44 -8.49
C PRO A 141 -17.69 -1.31 -7.94
N CYS A 142 -17.02 -0.55 -8.78
CA CYS A 142 -16.23 0.60 -8.37
C CYS A 142 -17.10 1.76 -7.89
N ARG A 143 -18.04 2.24 -8.73
CA ARG A 143 -18.87 3.42 -8.44
C ARG A 143 -19.68 3.30 -7.16
N ILE A 144 -20.35 2.17 -6.96
CA ILE A 144 -21.25 1.95 -5.82
C ILE A 144 -20.54 1.18 -4.71
N GLY A 145 -19.79 0.13 -5.06
CA GLY A 145 -19.14 -0.73 -4.09
C GLY A 145 -18.14 0.03 -3.22
N ASN A 146 -17.25 0.85 -3.80
CA ASN A 146 -16.30 1.65 -3.01
C ASN A 146 -17.00 2.64 -2.07
N LYS A 147 -18.10 3.26 -2.50
CA LYS A 147 -18.90 4.12 -1.62
C LYS A 147 -19.47 3.35 -0.43
N ARG A 148 -19.98 2.13 -0.66
CA ARG A 148 -20.48 1.28 0.42
C ARG A 148 -19.39 0.83 1.38
N LEU A 149 -18.19 0.48 0.86
CA LEU A 149 -17.03 0.20 1.71
C LEU A 149 -16.65 1.42 2.57
N LEU A 150 -16.62 2.62 1.97
CA LEU A 150 -16.29 3.85 2.67
C LEU A 150 -17.32 4.18 3.76
N GLU A 151 -18.61 3.99 3.49
CA GLU A 151 -19.68 4.17 4.48
C GLU A 151 -19.51 3.20 5.67
N LEU A 152 -19.11 1.94 5.41
CA LEU A 152 -18.81 0.98 6.46
C LEU A 152 -17.60 1.41 7.31
N LEU A 153 -16.52 1.86 6.67
CA LEU A 153 -15.35 2.37 7.39
C LEU A 153 -15.66 3.61 8.22
N ASN A 154 -16.45 4.55 7.68
CA ASN A 154 -16.93 5.71 8.43
C ASN A 154 -17.75 5.28 9.65
N LYS A 155 -18.68 4.34 9.48
CA LYS A 155 -19.48 3.77 10.56
C LYS A 155 -18.62 3.14 11.65
N ILE A 156 -17.56 2.41 11.27
CA ILE A 156 -16.62 1.77 12.20
C ILE A 156 -15.79 2.81 12.95
N THR A 157 -15.20 3.79 12.24
CA THR A 157 -14.40 4.85 12.85
C THR A 157 -15.21 5.77 13.78
N GLU A 158 -16.52 5.91 13.55
CA GLU A 158 -17.45 6.63 14.42
C GLU A 158 -17.93 5.81 15.65
N GLY A 159 -17.42 4.59 15.84
CA GLY A 159 -17.83 3.70 16.93
C GLY A 159 -19.24 3.11 16.79
N LYS A 160 -19.84 3.19 15.59
CA LYS A 160 -21.18 2.67 15.28
C LYS A 160 -21.13 1.32 14.56
N GLY A 161 -19.93 0.82 14.27
CA GLY A 161 -19.70 -0.46 13.57
C GLY A 161 -20.16 -1.67 14.37
N THR A 162 -20.37 -2.76 13.67
CA THR A 162 -20.71 -4.09 14.22
C THR A 162 -19.78 -5.15 13.61
N GLU A 163 -19.66 -6.31 14.27
CA GLU A 163 -18.84 -7.42 13.72
C GLU A 163 -19.30 -7.83 12.30
N LYS A 164 -20.62 -7.80 12.04
CA LYS A 164 -21.19 -8.06 10.72
C LYS A 164 -20.70 -7.07 9.65
N ASP A 165 -20.38 -5.83 10.04
CA ASP A 165 -19.84 -4.85 9.11
C ASP A 165 -18.41 -5.25 8.66
N LEU A 166 -17.63 -5.92 9.51
CA LEU A 166 -16.30 -6.45 9.16
C LEU A 166 -16.41 -7.58 8.13
N ASP A 167 -17.35 -8.51 8.31
CA ASP A 167 -17.63 -9.57 7.34
C ASP A 167 -18.07 -8.98 5.99
N THR A 168 -18.86 -7.91 6.05
CA THR A 168 -19.33 -7.20 4.87
C THR A 168 -18.18 -6.48 4.17
N LEU A 169 -17.25 -5.85 4.91
CA LEU A 169 -16.04 -5.24 4.35
C LEU A 169 -15.21 -6.27 3.55
N ALA A 170 -14.94 -7.43 4.15
CA ALA A 170 -14.17 -8.49 3.51
C ALA A 170 -14.86 -8.99 2.24
N THR A 171 -16.14 -9.34 2.33
CA THR A 171 -16.91 -9.91 1.22
C THR A 171 -17.09 -8.90 0.08
N LEU A 172 -17.49 -7.67 0.40
CA LEU A 172 -17.72 -6.63 -0.60
C LEU A 172 -16.41 -6.20 -1.26
N GLY A 173 -15.32 -6.09 -0.47
CA GLY A 173 -13.99 -5.81 -0.99
C GLY A 173 -13.56 -6.82 -2.03
N GLN A 174 -13.73 -8.13 -1.73
CA GLN A 174 -13.39 -9.18 -2.68
C GLN A 174 -14.26 -9.12 -3.94
N VAL A 175 -15.58 -8.90 -3.81
CA VAL A 175 -16.47 -8.76 -4.95
C VAL A 175 -16.06 -7.59 -5.86
N ILE A 176 -15.70 -6.44 -5.30
CA ILE A 176 -15.23 -5.29 -6.09
C ILE A 176 -13.95 -5.64 -6.84
N LYS A 177 -12.99 -6.27 -6.16
CA LYS A 177 -11.71 -6.71 -6.73
C LYS A 177 -11.91 -7.61 -7.93
N ASP A 178 -12.82 -8.58 -7.85
CA ASP A 178 -13.05 -9.60 -8.87
C ASP A 178 -13.92 -9.12 -10.04
N THR A 179 -14.74 -8.09 -9.84
CA THR A 179 -15.76 -7.69 -10.82
C THR A 179 -15.59 -6.29 -11.41
N ALA A 180 -14.69 -5.46 -10.87
CA ALA A 180 -14.41 -4.14 -11.44
C ALA A 180 -13.71 -4.25 -12.81
N LEU A 181 -14.03 -3.32 -13.72
CA LEU A 181 -13.60 -3.39 -15.12
C LEU A 181 -12.16 -2.92 -15.36
N CYS A 182 -11.56 -2.19 -14.44
CA CYS A 182 -10.21 -1.63 -14.62
C CYS A 182 -9.38 -1.70 -13.34
N GLY A 183 -8.07 -1.49 -13.49
CA GLY A 183 -7.11 -1.60 -12.39
C GLY A 183 -7.45 -0.75 -11.17
N LEU A 184 -8.00 0.46 -11.33
CA LEU A 184 -8.40 1.29 -10.19
C LEU A 184 -9.44 0.57 -9.32
N GLY A 185 -10.52 0.08 -9.92
CA GLY A 185 -11.55 -0.64 -9.17
C GLY A 185 -11.08 -1.99 -8.62
N GLN A 186 -10.27 -2.73 -9.39
CA GLN A 186 -9.72 -4.03 -8.97
C GLN A 186 -8.75 -3.92 -7.80
N THR A 187 -8.09 -2.78 -7.64
CA THR A 187 -7.10 -2.56 -6.58
C THR A 187 -7.60 -1.68 -5.42
N SER A 188 -8.70 -0.97 -5.62
CA SER A 188 -9.27 -0.08 -4.60
C SER A 188 -9.54 -0.73 -3.24
N PRO A 189 -9.92 -2.00 -3.13
CA PRO A 189 -10.12 -2.65 -1.84
C PRO A 189 -8.83 -3.12 -1.16
N ASN A 190 -7.68 -3.12 -1.85
CA ASN A 190 -6.44 -3.67 -1.29
C ASN A 190 -6.04 -3.06 0.06
N PRO A 191 -6.05 -1.72 0.26
CA PRO A 191 -5.75 -1.15 1.57
C PRO A 191 -6.72 -1.62 2.66
N VAL A 192 -8.00 -1.75 2.34
CA VAL A 192 -9.03 -2.22 3.29
C VAL A 192 -8.81 -3.70 3.64
N LEU A 193 -8.63 -4.56 2.65
CA LEU A 193 -8.45 -5.99 2.85
C LEU A 193 -7.13 -6.30 3.58
N SER A 194 -6.04 -5.65 3.20
CA SER A 194 -4.73 -5.87 3.83
C SER A 194 -4.68 -5.35 5.27
N THR A 195 -5.33 -4.24 5.58
CA THR A 195 -5.41 -3.75 6.95
C THR A 195 -6.35 -4.59 7.80
N LEU A 196 -7.49 -5.04 7.25
CA LEU A 196 -8.41 -5.93 7.94
C LEU A 196 -7.73 -7.27 8.28
N ASP A 197 -6.95 -7.83 7.37
CA ASP A 197 -6.23 -9.09 7.57
C ASP A 197 -5.10 -8.95 8.61
N ASN A 198 -4.29 -7.90 8.50
CA ASN A 198 -3.11 -7.75 9.36
C ASN A 198 -3.40 -7.08 10.71
N PHE A 199 -4.50 -6.35 10.86
CA PHE A 199 -4.84 -5.56 12.04
C PHE A 199 -6.28 -5.77 12.50
N TYR A 200 -6.78 -7.01 12.37
CA TYR A 200 -8.15 -7.37 12.73
C TYR A 200 -8.52 -6.93 14.16
N ASP A 201 -7.60 -7.04 15.11
CA ASP A 201 -7.84 -6.62 16.50
C ASP A 201 -8.15 -5.14 16.62
N GLU A 202 -7.52 -4.27 15.81
CA GLU A 202 -7.84 -2.84 15.81
C GLU A 202 -9.26 -2.56 15.29
N TYR A 203 -9.68 -3.29 14.27
CA TYR A 203 -11.08 -3.23 13.80
C TYR A 203 -12.05 -3.69 14.88
N MET A 204 -11.71 -4.75 15.59
CA MET A 204 -12.54 -5.27 16.70
C MET A 204 -12.64 -4.29 17.86
N GLU A 205 -11.56 -3.58 18.21
CA GLU A 205 -11.60 -2.52 19.23
C GLU A 205 -12.56 -1.38 18.84
N HIS A 206 -12.53 -0.92 17.59
CA HIS A 206 -13.48 0.07 17.10
C HIS A 206 -14.94 -0.43 17.17
N VAL A 207 -15.16 -1.71 16.93
CA VAL A 207 -16.50 -2.32 16.90
C VAL A 207 -17.02 -2.66 18.30
N ARG A 208 -16.20 -3.29 19.16
CA ARG A 208 -16.59 -3.75 20.50
C ARG A 208 -16.43 -2.68 21.55
N ASP A 209 -15.24 -2.08 21.62
CA ASP A 209 -14.85 -1.19 22.70
C ASP A 209 -15.21 0.27 22.40
N LYS A 210 -15.57 0.55 21.13
CA LYS A 210 -15.88 1.91 20.63
C LYS A 210 -14.73 2.89 20.84
N THR A 211 -13.50 2.38 20.84
CA THR A 211 -12.26 3.14 21.06
C THR A 211 -11.34 3.07 19.87
N CYS A 212 -10.52 4.10 19.68
CA CYS A 212 -9.44 4.15 18.72
C CYS A 212 -8.10 4.23 19.48
N ARG A 213 -7.08 3.51 19.02
CA ARG A 213 -5.73 3.56 19.62
C ARG A 213 -4.96 4.85 19.34
N SER A 214 -5.36 5.60 18.30
CA SER A 214 -4.70 6.85 17.87
C SER A 214 -5.39 8.09 18.40
#